data_be815d21204de123b80663b1867c9cf3
#
_entry.id   be815d21204de123b80663b1867c9cf3
#
_cell.length_a   1.000
_cell.length_b   1.000
_cell.length_c   1.000
_cell.angle_alpha   90.00
_cell.angle_beta   90.00
_cell.angle_gamma   90.00
#
_symmetry.space_group_name_H-M   'P 1'
#
loop_
_entity.id
_entity.type
_entity.pdbx_description
1 polymer ?
#
loop_
_entity_poly.entity_id
_entity_poly.type
_entity_poly.pdbx_seq_one_letter_code
_entity_poly.pdbx_strand_id
1 'polypeptide(L)'
;MLYLILFLILLSGQTTLAQPRDGGALEIRVKDHRDAIDDFSKLEIILETVLVSPKSGLKFWQTGWKELKPTAERVDLTRYVGNRSATIFKGEIASGSFEAIHLKLKGVEGILKKGEDRTAIKNLVGPIKLSFSVAAKQATLIVLDLTVVDMSDHPPRGYELQLQGYELYSNGKLVEKIPPG
;
A
#
# COMPACT_ATOMS: atom_id res chain seq x y z
N MET A 1 -38.12 41.12 -53.17
CA MET A 1 -37.55 41.50 -51.86
C MET A 1 -37.46 40.24 -51.03
N LEU A 2 -36.27 39.69 -50.95
CA LEU A 2 -36.03 38.37 -50.28
C LEU A 2 -35.33 38.68 -48.95
N TYR A 3 -36.00 38.40 -47.82
CA TYR A 3 -35.43 38.55 -46.49
C TYR A 3 -34.69 37.29 -46.11
N LEU A 4 -33.36 37.37 -46.04
CA LEU A 4 -32.48 36.33 -45.56
C LEU A 4 -32.41 36.43 -44.02
N ILE A 5 -33.05 35.52 -43.29
CA ILE A 5 -32.95 35.45 -41.82
C ILE A 5 -31.74 34.58 -41.47
N LEU A 6 -30.69 35.23 -40.99
CA LEU A 6 -29.47 34.57 -40.49
C LEU A 6 -29.73 34.06 -39.05
N PHE A 7 -29.87 32.72 -38.87
CA PHE A 7 -30.01 32.11 -37.58
C PHE A 7 -28.61 31.89 -36.96
N LEU A 8 -28.24 32.74 -36.02
CA LEU A 8 -26.99 32.62 -35.27
C LEU A 8 -27.20 31.60 -34.13
N ILE A 9 -26.69 30.37 -34.33
CA ILE A 9 -26.68 29.35 -33.28
C ILE A 9 -25.51 29.63 -32.35
N LEU A 10 -25.79 30.20 -31.16
CA LEU A 10 -24.86 30.29 -30.04
C LEU A 10 -24.68 28.91 -29.45
N LEU A 11 -23.60 28.22 -29.80
CA LEU A 11 -23.14 27.06 -29.05
C LEU A 11 -22.57 27.54 -27.69
N SER A 12 -23.40 27.53 -26.66
CA SER A 12 -22.94 27.67 -25.29
C SER A 12 -22.22 26.37 -24.88
N GLY A 13 -20.91 26.35 -25.02
CA GLY A 13 -20.04 25.31 -24.49
C GLY A 13 -20.15 25.30 -22.96
N GLN A 14 -20.91 24.36 -22.44
CA GLN A 14 -20.89 24.08 -21.01
C GLN A 14 -19.55 23.44 -20.65
N THR A 15 -18.62 24.23 -20.15
CA THR A 15 -17.45 23.73 -19.44
C THR A 15 -17.94 23.05 -18.16
N THR A 16 -18.05 21.74 -18.19
CA THR A 16 -18.28 20.94 -16.99
C THR A 16 -17.02 21.07 -16.12
N LEU A 17 -17.07 21.99 -15.17
CA LEU A 17 -16.07 22.06 -14.09
C LEU A 17 -16.15 20.72 -13.36
N ALA A 18 -15.13 19.88 -13.52
CA ALA A 18 -15.00 18.67 -12.72
C ALA A 18 -15.02 19.10 -11.25
N GLN A 19 -16.07 18.72 -10.50
CA GLN A 19 -16.12 18.96 -9.07
C GLN A 19 -14.85 18.36 -8.45
N PRO A 20 -14.17 19.09 -7.54
CA PRO A 20 -13.06 18.54 -6.80
C PRO A 20 -13.58 17.29 -6.09
N ARG A 21 -13.03 16.14 -6.42
CA ARG A 21 -13.33 14.91 -5.72
C ARG A 21 -12.83 15.13 -4.30
N ASP A 22 -13.75 15.16 -3.34
CA ASP A 22 -13.39 15.23 -1.93
C ASP A 22 -12.45 14.08 -1.62
N GLY A 23 -11.15 14.38 -1.53
CA GLY A 23 -10.09 13.41 -1.25
C GLY A 23 -9.66 13.48 0.20
N GLY A 24 -9.07 12.40 0.69
CA GLY A 24 -8.40 12.36 1.98
C GLY A 24 -6.96 11.85 1.83
N ALA A 25 -6.14 12.17 2.80
CA ALA A 25 -4.75 11.75 2.82
C ALA A 25 -4.66 10.28 3.26
N LEU A 26 -3.94 9.47 2.47
CA LEU A 26 -3.56 8.10 2.84
C LEU A 26 -2.05 8.00 2.86
N GLU A 27 -1.52 7.45 3.95
CA GLU A 27 -0.11 7.07 4.07
C GLU A 27 -0.02 5.60 4.45
N ILE A 28 0.82 4.84 3.73
CA ILE A 28 1.09 3.43 4.01
C ILE A 28 2.58 3.29 4.28
N ARG A 29 2.91 2.65 5.39
CA ARG A 29 4.28 2.38 5.82
C ARG A 29 4.49 0.90 6.02
N VAL A 30 5.76 0.49 5.98
CA VAL A 30 6.21 -0.85 6.32
C VAL A 30 7.28 -0.79 7.40
N LYS A 31 7.32 -1.78 8.26
CA LYS A 31 8.38 -2.03 9.25
C LYS A 31 8.65 -3.53 9.35
N ASP A 32 9.73 -3.91 10.01
CA ASP A 32 10.04 -5.31 10.34
C ASP A 32 9.82 -5.59 11.83
N HIS A 33 9.25 -6.76 12.12
CA HIS A 33 8.91 -7.19 13.48
C HIS A 33 10.10 -7.67 14.31
N ARG A 34 11.28 -7.82 13.72
CA ARG A 34 12.50 -8.24 14.42
C ARG A 34 12.62 -9.75 14.71
N ASP A 35 12.24 -10.59 13.77
CA ASP A 35 12.51 -12.03 13.89
C ASP A 35 13.91 -12.36 13.31
N ALA A 36 14.03 -12.96 12.13
CA ALA A 36 15.31 -13.30 11.52
C ALA A 36 15.99 -12.11 10.77
N ILE A 37 15.47 -10.87 10.90
CA ILE A 37 16.06 -9.70 10.25
C ILE A 37 17.52 -9.46 10.66
N ASP A 38 17.90 -9.89 11.87
CA ASP A 38 19.25 -9.73 12.39
C ASP A 38 20.30 -10.60 11.69
N ASP A 39 19.90 -11.58 10.87
CA ASP A 39 20.79 -12.37 10.02
C ASP A 39 21.30 -11.58 8.82
N PHE A 40 20.62 -10.47 8.47
CA PHE A 40 20.90 -9.70 7.27
C PHE A 40 21.68 -8.43 7.55
N SER A 41 22.70 -8.18 6.73
CA SER A 41 23.33 -6.85 6.61
C SER A 41 22.48 -5.90 5.79
N LYS A 42 21.65 -6.45 4.86
CA LYS A 42 20.70 -5.73 4.04
C LYS A 42 19.55 -6.66 3.64
N LEU A 43 18.30 -6.19 3.74
CA LEU A 43 17.12 -6.91 3.28
C LEU A 43 16.19 -5.92 2.57
N GLU A 44 16.12 -6.01 1.24
CA GLU A 44 15.32 -5.10 0.42
C GLU A 44 14.04 -5.76 -0.07
N ILE A 45 12.92 -5.08 0.14
CA ILE A 45 11.70 -5.31 -0.64
C ILE A 45 11.70 -4.39 -1.85
N ILE A 46 11.35 -4.94 -3.02
CA ILE A 46 11.28 -4.21 -4.29
C ILE A 46 9.81 -4.14 -4.68
N LEU A 47 9.24 -2.94 -4.55
CA LEU A 47 7.83 -2.67 -4.82
C LEU A 47 7.56 -2.51 -6.32
N GLU A 48 6.52 -3.13 -6.82
CA GLU A 48 5.94 -2.85 -8.14
C GLU A 48 4.86 -1.80 -8.01
N THR A 49 3.86 -2.08 -7.17
CA THR A 49 2.74 -1.18 -6.90
C THR A 49 2.08 -1.52 -5.56
N VAL A 50 1.31 -0.57 -5.03
CA VAL A 50 0.43 -0.77 -3.89
C VAL A 50 -1.00 -0.76 -4.41
N LEU A 51 -1.78 -1.77 -4.07
CA LEU A 51 -3.16 -1.90 -4.49
C LEU A 51 -4.08 -1.75 -3.28
N VAL A 52 -5.19 -1.04 -3.43
CA VAL A 52 -6.25 -0.96 -2.42
C VAL A 52 -7.58 -1.39 -3.03
N SER A 53 -8.33 -2.21 -2.29
CA SER A 53 -9.65 -2.69 -2.71
C SER A 53 -10.73 -1.83 -2.08
N PRO A 54 -11.52 -1.07 -2.85
CA PRO A 54 -12.69 -0.39 -2.34
C PRO A 54 -13.71 -1.40 -1.80
N LYS A 55 -14.31 -1.09 -0.64
CA LYS A 55 -15.42 -1.87 -0.11
C LYS A 55 -16.63 -1.67 -1.01
N SER A 56 -17.05 -2.72 -1.72
CA SER A 56 -18.26 -2.68 -2.53
C SER A 56 -19.47 -3.08 -1.70
N GLY A 57 -20.57 -2.35 -1.90
CA GLY A 57 -21.87 -2.77 -1.35
C GLY A 57 -22.36 -4.10 -1.96
N LEU A 58 -23.26 -4.03 -2.96
CA LEU A 58 -23.89 -5.21 -3.55
C LEU A 58 -23.18 -5.82 -4.78
N LYS A 59 -22.06 -5.25 -5.24
CA LYS A 59 -21.39 -5.65 -6.49
C LYS A 59 -19.90 -5.94 -6.29
N PHE A 60 -19.60 -6.96 -5.48
CA PHE A 60 -18.21 -7.34 -5.19
C PHE A 60 -17.38 -7.78 -6.43
N TRP A 61 -18.02 -8.18 -7.53
CA TRP A 61 -17.35 -8.53 -8.79
C TRP A 61 -17.02 -7.34 -9.71
N GLN A 62 -17.45 -6.13 -9.36
CA GLN A 62 -17.18 -4.92 -10.16
C GLN A 62 -16.14 -3.97 -9.54
N THR A 63 -15.66 -4.26 -8.34
CA THR A 63 -14.65 -3.43 -7.69
C THR A 63 -13.26 -3.92 -8.08
N GLY A 64 -12.69 -3.25 -9.06
CA GLY A 64 -11.28 -3.41 -9.37
C GLY A 64 -10.41 -2.84 -8.26
N TRP A 65 -9.26 -3.46 -8.02
CA TRP A 65 -8.21 -2.88 -7.22
C TRP A 65 -7.80 -1.51 -7.80
N LYS A 66 -7.64 -0.53 -6.93
CA LYS A 66 -7.06 0.76 -7.30
C LYS A 66 -5.55 0.71 -7.11
N GLU A 67 -4.84 1.08 -8.15
CA GLU A 67 -3.40 1.13 -8.15
C GLU A 67 -2.90 2.45 -7.59
N LEU A 68 -1.94 2.38 -6.67
CA LEU A 68 -1.27 3.51 -6.04
C LEU A 68 0.23 3.39 -6.37
N LYS A 69 0.77 4.42 -6.99
CA LYS A 69 2.21 4.45 -7.32
C LYS A 69 3.03 4.58 -6.04
N PRO A 70 3.97 3.66 -5.77
CA PRO A 70 4.82 3.75 -4.59
C PRO A 70 5.65 5.04 -4.59
N THR A 71 5.87 5.63 -3.40
CA THR A 71 6.79 6.75 -3.20
C THR A 71 8.24 6.30 -3.11
N ALA A 72 8.46 5.02 -2.77
CA ALA A 72 9.76 4.37 -2.76
C ALA A 72 9.65 3.01 -3.46
N GLU A 73 10.48 2.76 -4.47
CA GLU A 73 10.50 1.47 -5.19
C GLU A 73 11.28 0.39 -4.44
N ARG A 74 12.23 0.79 -3.58
CA ARG A 74 13.05 -0.12 -2.77
C ARG A 74 13.06 0.34 -1.33
N VAL A 75 12.91 -0.60 -0.42
CA VAL A 75 12.99 -0.36 1.03
C VAL A 75 13.88 -1.42 1.67
N ASP A 76 14.94 -0.97 2.33
CA ASP A 76 15.81 -1.81 3.14
C ASP A 76 15.19 -1.96 4.54
N LEU A 77 14.57 -3.09 4.81
CA LEU A 77 13.86 -3.38 6.06
C LEU A 77 14.78 -3.40 7.29
N THR A 78 16.10 -3.70 7.12
CA THR A 78 17.05 -3.68 8.25
C THR A 78 17.15 -2.31 8.94
N ARG A 79 16.72 -1.26 8.25
CA ARG A 79 16.70 0.13 8.76
C ARG A 79 15.42 0.48 9.51
N TYR A 80 14.37 -0.34 9.38
CA TYR A 80 13.02 -0.04 9.84
C TYR A 80 12.48 -1.13 10.77
N VAL A 81 13.23 -1.40 11.83
CA VAL A 81 12.93 -2.43 12.83
C VAL A 81 12.25 -1.80 14.05
N GLY A 82 11.26 -2.47 14.60
CA GLY A 82 10.57 -2.07 15.82
C GLY A 82 9.69 -0.83 15.61
N ASN A 83 10.08 0.32 16.20
CA ASN A 83 9.28 1.55 16.13
C ASN A 83 9.55 2.41 14.88
N ARG A 84 10.53 2.04 14.06
CA ARG A 84 10.85 2.75 12.82
C ARG A 84 10.09 2.15 11.66
N SER A 85 9.56 2.98 10.77
CA SER A 85 8.83 2.53 9.58
C SER A 85 9.19 3.35 8.35
N ALA A 86 9.18 2.72 7.18
CA ALA A 86 9.39 3.37 5.89
C ALA A 86 8.06 3.71 5.23
N THR A 87 7.90 4.92 4.73
CA THR A 87 6.75 5.29 3.90
C THR A 87 6.92 4.68 2.51
N ILE A 88 5.96 3.84 2.10
CA ILE A 88 5.91 3.24 0.77
C ILE A 88 4.86 3.89 -0.13
N PHE A 89 3.86 4.53 0.45
CA PHE A 89 2.89 5.36 -0.25
C PHE A 89 2.49 6.54 0.61
N LYS A 90 2.37 7.71 -0.01
CA LYS A 90 1.79 8.91 0.60
C LYS A 90 1.15 9.76 -0.48
N GLY A 91 -0.14 10.05 -0.34
CA GLY A 91 -0.86 10.84 -1.32
C GLY A 91 -2.33 11.03 -0.95
N GLU A 92 -3.02 11.81 -1.76
CA GLU A 92 -4.48 11.96 -1.68
C GLU A 92 -5.15 10.89 -2.56
N ILE A 93 -6.18 10.27 -2.01
CA ILE A 93 -7.04 9.36 -2.74
C ILE A 93 -8.51 9.76 -2.55
N ALA A 94 -9.39 9.33 -3.44
CA ALA A 94 -10.82 9.57 -3.31
C ALA A 94 -11.35 9.01 -1.98
N SER A 95 -12.16 9.82 -1.28
CA SER A 95 -12.84 9.39 -0.05
C SER A 95 -13.64 8.11 -0.28
N GLY A 96 -13.66 7.25 0.71
CA GLY A 96 -14.39 5.98 0.64
C GLY A 96 -13.92 4.98 1.69
N SER A 97 -14.60 3.83 1.70
CA SER A 97 -14.24 2.69 2.52
C SER A 97 -13.49 1.65 1.68
N PHE A 98 -12.53 1.01 2.27
CA PHE A 98 -11.67 -0.01 1.66
C PHE A 98 -11.66 -1.26 2.54
N GLU A 99 -11.39 -2.43 1.95
CA GLU A 99 -11.45 -3.72 2.65
C GLU A 99 -10.17 -4.54 2.54
N ALA A 100 -9.23 -4.13 1.68
CA ALA A 100 -7.96 -4.83 1.56
C ALA A 100 -6.86 -3.92 0.99
N ILE A 101 -5.61 -4.31 1.29
CA ILE A 101 -4.37 -3.76 0.70
C ILE A 101 -3.57 -4.93 0.14
N HIS A 102 -2.90 -4.71 -0.98
CA HIS A 102 -1.95 -5.67 -1.52
C HIS A 102 -0.65 -4.96 -1.92
N LEU A 103 0.45 -5.39 -1.33
CA LEU A 103 1.80 -4.99 -1.72
C LEU A 103 2.27 -5.90 -2.84
N LYS A 104 2.24 -5.41 -4.07
CA LYS A 104 2.78 -6.14 -5.20
C LYS A 104 4.29 -5.94 -5.24
N LEU A 105 5.04 -6.99 -4.94
CA LEU A 105 6.50 -6.96 -4.92
C LEU A 105 7.06 -7.57 -6.21
N LYS A 106 8.06 -6.92 -6.80
CA LYS A 106 8.90 -7.50 -7.87
C LYS A 106 9.84 -8.56 -7.34
N GLY A 107 10.26 -8.42 -6.07
CA GLY A 107 11.16 -9.34 -5.41
C GLY A 107 11.50 -8.92 -3.99
N VAL A 108 12.15 -9.84 -3.29
CA VAL A 108 12.75 -9.61 -1.98
C VAL A 108 14.17 -10.16 -2.04
N GLU A 109 15.14 -9.33 -1.71
CA GLU A 109 16.56 -9.66 -1.80
C GLU A 109 17.24 -9.42 -0.46
N GLY A 110 18.03 -10.40 0.01
CA GLY A 110 18.79 -10.29 1.23
C GLY A 110 20.30 -10.45 1.00
N ILE A 111 21.09 -9.80 1.84
CA ILE A 111 22.52 -10.05 1.99
C ILE A 111 22.74 -10.49 3.44
N LEU A 112 23.19 -11.72 3.62
CA LEU A 112 23.49 -12.25 4.94
C LEU A 112 24.70 -11.58 5.56
N LYS A 113 24.70 -11.37 6.87
CA LYS A 113 25.87 -10.87 7.60
C LYS A 113 27.02 -11.88 7.58
N LYS A 114 26.65 -13.17 7.67
CA LYS A 114 27.61 -14.26 7.64
C LYS A 114 27.86 -14.68 6.19
N GLY A 115 29.08 -14.48 5.69
CA GLY A 115 29.49 -14.87 4.34
C GLY A 115 29.18 -13.81 3.27
N GLU A 116 28.43 -12.76 3.57
CA GLU A 116 27.99 -11.71 2.62
C GLU A 116 27.27 -12.26 1.38
N ASP A 117 26.69 -13.45 1.51
CA ASP A 117 26.00 -14.12 0.42
C ASP A 117 24.65 -13.46 0.13
N ARG A 118 24.35 -13.34 -1.15
CA ARG A 118 23.00 -12.96 -1.58
C ARG A 118 22.06 -14.15 -1.46
N THR A 119 20.93 -13.94 -0.84
CA THR A 119 19.90 -14.96 -0.71
C THR A 119 18.57 -14.44 -1.22
N ALA A 120 17.86 -15.28 -1.96
CA ALA A 120 16.49 -15.01 -2.36
C ALA A 120 15.55 -15.32 -1.17
N ILE A 121 14.59 -14.44 -0.97
CA ILE A 121 13.60 -14.59 0.09
C ILE A 121 12.25 -14.81 -0.55
N LYS A 122 11.58 -15.88 -0.15
CA LYS A 122 10.25 -16.20 -0.66
C LYS A 122 9.24 -15.20 -0.11
N ASN A 123 8.54 -14.51 -1.01
CA ASN A 123 7.48 -13.59 -0.62
C ASN A 123 6.17 -14.35 -0.39
N LEU A 124 5.65 -14.30 0.83
CA LEU A 124 4.34 -14.83 1.22
C LEU A 124 3.34 -13.72 1.59
N VAL A 125 3.71 -12.45 1.41
CA VAL A 125 2.82 -11.32 1.65
C VAL A 125 1.80 -11.25 0.52
N GLY A 126 0.63 -11.81 0.76
CA GLY A 126 -0.51 -11.75 -0.15
C GLY A 126 -1.40 -10.53 0.10
N PRO A 127 -2.62 -10.51 -0.46
CA PRO A 127 -3.63 -9.51 -0.14
C PRO A 127 -3.98 -9.51 1.34
N ILE A 128 -3.89 -8.35 1.97
CA ILE A 128 -4.10 -8.13 3.40
C ILE A 128 -5.55 -7.67 3.59
N LYS A 129 -6.36 -8.46 4.29
CA LYS A 129 -7.72 -8.05 4.69
C LYS A 129 -7.62 -7.02 5.81
N LEU A 130 -7.96 -5.79 5.49
CA LEU A 130 -7.89 -4.65 6.40
C LEU A 130 -8.98 -3.66 6.01
N SER A 131 -9.97 -3.49 6.89
CA SER A 131 -11.05 -2.52 6.66
C SER A 131 -10.64 -1.13 7.16
N PHE A 132 -10.63 -0.14 6.27
CA PHE A 132 -10.32 1.24 6.62
C PHE A 132 -11.14 2.22 5.79
N SER A 133 -11.23 3.46 6.27
CA SER A 133 -11.89 4.55 5.57
C SER A 133 -10.93 5.71 5.36
N VAL A 134 -11.04 6.32 4.19
CA VAL A 134 -10.38 7.59 3.88
C VAL A 134 -11.47 8.64 3.76
N ALA A 135 -11.49 9.60 4.66
CA ALA A 135 -12.48 10.67 4.68
C ALA A 135 -11.86 11.99 4.18
N ALA A 136 -12.71 12.84 3.59
CA ALA A 136 -12.28 14.14 3.11
C ALA A 136 -11.59 14.96 4.22
N LYS A 137 -10.46 15.57 3.89
CA LYS A 137 -9.68 16.41 4.80
C LYS A 137 -9.16 15.69 6.07
N GLN A 138 -9.15 14.36 6.05
CA GLN A 138 -8.63 13.54 7.14
C GLN A 138 -7.40 12.75 6.67
N ALA A 139 -6.55 12.41 7.64
CA ALA A 139 -5.35 11.60 7.41
C ALA A 139 -5.55 10.18 7.94
N THR A 140 -5.38 9.21 7.06
CA THR A 140 -5.35 7.78 7.39
C THR A 140 -3.92 7.28 7.23
N LEU A 141 -3.37 6.66 8.29
CA LEU A 141 -2.06 6.02 8.26
C LEU A 141 -2.22 4.52 8.55
N ILE A 142 -1.57 3.71 7.74
CA ILE A 142 -1.50 2.26 7.90
C ILE A 142 -0.03 1.87 7.98
N VAL A 143 0.34 1.15 9.04
CA VAL A 143 1.70 0.60 9.22
C VAL A 143 1.59 -0.91 9.14
N LEU A 144 2.17 -1.50 8.09
CA LEU A 144 2.23 -2.95 7.91
C LEU A 144 3.48 -3.48 8.59
N ASP A 145 3.30 -4.42 9.50
CA ASP A 145 4.38 -5.08 10.24
C ASP A 145 4.74 -6.37 9.51
N LEU A 146 5.87 -6.37 8.85
CA LEU A 146 6.40 -7.51 8.13
C LEU A 146 7.36 -8.28 9.03
N THR A 147 7.58 -9.54 8.72
CA THR A 147 8.62 -10.34 9.37
C THR A 147 9.31 -11.22 8.35
N VAL A 148 10.62 -11.39 8.50
CA VAL A 148 11.36 -12.42 7.79
C VAL A 148 11.60 -13.58 8.72
N VAL A 149 11.21 -14.79 8.30
CA VAL A 149 11.30 -16.02 9.08
C VAL A 149 12.39 -16.91 8.50
N ASP A 150 13.26 -17.43 9.36
CA ASP A 150 14.24 -18.46 9.00
C ASP A 150 13.57 -19.84 8.96
N MET A 151 13.59 -20.48 7.80
CA MET A 151 13.05 -21.81 7.54
C MET A 151 14.16 -22.86 7.35
N SER A 152 15.39 -22.61 7.86
CA SER A 152 16.53 -23.51 7.63
C SER A 152 16.33 -24.91 8.20
N ASP A 153 15.53 -25.04 9.25
CA ASP A 153 15.21 -26.31 9.89
C ASP A 153 14.02 -27.06 9.25
N HIS A 154 13.32 -26.43 8.31
CA HIS A 154 12.13 -26.98 7.65
C HIS A 154 12.22 -26.88 6.13
N PRO A 155 11.89 -27.93 5.36
CA PRO A 155 11.81 -27.82 3.90
C PRO A 155 10.57 -27.01 3.45
N PRO A 156 10.70 -26.15 2.41
CA PRO A 156 11.93 -25.77 1.72
C PRO A 156 12.78 -24.84 2.58
N ARG A 157 14.08 -25.14 2.68
CA ARG A 157 15.02 -24.32 3.47
C ARG A 157 15.17 -22.92 2.85
N GLY A 158 15.41 -21.93 3.70
CA GLY A 158 15.63 -20.54 3.28
C GLY A 158 14.89 -19.56 4.16
N TYR A 159 14.58 -18.39 3.59
CA TYR A 159 13.88 -17.33 4.30
C TYR A 159 12.54 -17.03 3.63
N GLU A 160 11.56 -16.68 4.42
CA GLU A 160 10.22 -16.27 3.95
C GLU A 160 9.87 -14.91 4.52
N LEU A 161 9.37 -13.99 3.67
CA LEU A 161 8.78 -12.72 4.09
C LEU A 161 7.28 -12.90 4.28
N GLN A 162 6.77 -12.55 5.45
CA GLN A 162 5.38 -12.71 5.84
C GLN A 162 4.81 -11.39 6.42
N LEU A 163 3.49 -11.27 6.47
CA LEU A 163 2.81 -10.24 7.24
C LEU A 163 2.64 -10.73 8.67
N GLN A 164 3.13 -9.96 9.64
CA GLN A 164 2.97 -10.24 11.06
C GLN A 164 1.74 -9.54 11.64
N GLY A 165 1.46 -8.32 11.17
CA GLY A 165 0.33 -7.56 11.64
C GLY A 165 0.24 -6.18 10.99
N TYR A 166 -0.61 -5.32 11.57
CA TYR A 166 -0.73 -3.93 11.13
C TYR A 166 -1.21 -3.01 12.24
N GLU A 167 -1.00 -1.73 12.05
CA GLU A 167 -1.56 -0.65 12.86
C GLU A 167 -2.31 0.32 11.93
N LEU A 168 -3.55 0.67 12.30
CA LEU A 168 -4.39 1.63 11.60
C LEU A 168 -4.58 2.87 12.47
N TYR A 169 -4.29 4.03 11.89
CA TYR A 169 -4.48 5.34 12.55
C TYR A 169 -5.42 6.21 11.72
N SER A 170 -6.29 6.95 12.41
CA SER A 170 -7.10 8.03 11.84
C SER A 170 -6.79 9.33 12.58
N ASN A 171 -6.39 10.37 11.82
CA ASN A 171 -5.98 11.68 12.38
C ASN A 171 -4.97 11.54 13.53
N GLY A 172 -3.99 10.66 13.39
CA GLY A 172 -2.94 10.42 14.39
C GLY A 172 -3.36 9.59 15.61
N LYS A 173 -4.62 9.14 15.69
CA LYS A 173 -5.09 8.25 16.76
C LYS A 173 -5.09 6.81 16.28
N LEU A 174 -4.55 5.89 17.07
CA LEU A 174 -4.64 4.45 16.82
C LEU A 174 -6.11 4.01 16.88
N VAL A 175 -6.59 3.39 15.81
CA VAL A 175 -7.96 2.87 15.66
C VAL A 175 -7.97 1.36 15.83
N GLU A 176 -7.00 0.69 15.23
CA GLU A 176 -6.91 -0.77 15.25
C GLU A 176 -5.44 -1.19 15.21
N LYS A 177 -5.12 -2.26 15.91
CA LYS A 177 -3.83 -2.92 15.88
C LYS A 177 -4.05 -4.43 15.92
N ILE A 178 -3.51 -5.13 14.93
CA ILE A 178 -3.40 -6.58 14.97
C ILE A 178 -2.00 -6.87 15.51
N PRO A 179 -1.88 -7.44 16.72
CA PRO A 179 -0.59 -7.84 17.28
C PRO A 179 0.03 -8.94 16.41
N PRO A 180 1.33 -9.14 16.54
CA PRO A 180 1.98 -10.32 15.98
C PRO A 180 1.26 -11.59 16.46
N GLY A 181 1.04 -12.52 15.53
CA GLY A 181 0.43 -13.83 15.80
C GLY A 181 1.30 -14.70 16.67
#